data_be939c8e87c8f526ae3136ce37627b70
#
_entry.id   be939c8e87c8f526ae3136ce37627b70
#
_cell.length_a   1.000
_cell.length_b   1.000
_cell.length_c   1.000
_cell.angle_alpha   90.00
_cell.angle_beta   90.00
_cell.angle_gamma   90.00
#
_symmetry.space_group_name_H-M   'P 1'
#
loop_
_entity.id
_entity.type
_entity.pdbx_description
1 polymer ?
#
loop_
_entity_poly.entity_id
_entity_poly.type
_entity_poly.pdbx_seq_one_letter_code
_entity_poly.pdbx_strand_id
1 'polypeptide(L)'
;MSLLLRDFERADALDAALSERLIDGLVAAIDARGEAILAVSGGRTPAGLFKCLSEAPLDFSKVMITLTDERCVPLDHPDSNAQMVERLLLQRNAKQSRFIPLYDSAMDRAAQCQSLNLQFNRLPIFDAVVLGMGLDGHTASLFPGATGLPAAMDLSSDTAVTLIQPLTAPHARMTLTAARLLKTRALILHVTGDEKLSLLNEVRAGAGAMQYPVGLFLAQNAPATEVFWAP
;
A
#
# COMPACT_ATOMS: atom_id res chain seq x y z
N MET A 1 21.24 -7.35 0.69
CA MET A 1 19.91 -6.74 0.79
C MET A 1 20.01 -5.53 1.71
N SER A 2 19.84 -4.32 1.22
CA SER A 2 19.85 -3.10 2.05
C SER A 2 18.42 -2.81 2.53
N LEU A 3 17.99 -3.50 3.57
CA LEU A 3 16.76 -3.18 4.28
C LEU A 3 17.07 -2.10 5.31
N LEU A 4 16.30 -1.04 5.34
CA LEU A 4 16.36 -0.01 6.36
C LEU A 4 15.30 -0.30 7.41
N LEU A 5 15.65 -1.07 8.46
CA LEU A 5 14.75 -1.30 9.59
C LEU A 5 14.83 -0.11 10.54
N ARG A 6 13.67 0.48 10.83
CA ARG A 6 13.42 1.50 11.84
C ARG A 6 12.51 0.89 12.90
N ASP A 7 13.00 0.70 14.09
CA ASP A 7 12.28 0.14 15.23
C ASP A 7 11.86 1.25 16.21
N PHE A 8 10.66 1.09 16.75
CA PHE A 8 10.05 2.03 17.69
C PHE A 8 9.53 1.27 18.90
N GLU A 9 9.57 1.89 20.06
CA GLU A 9 9.07 1.29 21.29
C GLU A 9 7.53 1.13 21.31
N ARG A 10 6.81 1.95 20.51
CA ARG A 10 5.34 2.02 20.52
C ARG A 10 4.81 2.40 19.13
N ALA A 11 3.62 1.90 18.83
CA ALA A 11 2.96 2.14 17.55
C ALA A 11 2.67 3.63 17.27
N ASP A 12 2.34 4.43 18.28
CA ASP A 12 2.09 5.86 18.09
C ASP A 12 3.36 6.65 17.72
N ALA A 13 4.52 6.28 18.28
CA ALA A 13 5.80 6.86 17.88
C ALA A 13 6.18 6.46 16.44
N LEU A 14 5.91 5.22 16.04
CA LEU A 14 6.06 4.75 14.69
C LEU A 14 5.17 5.55 13.72
N ASP A 15 3.87 5.69 14.04
CA ASP A 15 2.90 6.39 13.20
C ASP A 15 3.31 7.86 12.98
N ALA A 16 3.77 8.54 14.03
CA ALA A 16 4.27 9.92 13.95
C ALA A 16 5.51 10.01 13.05
N ALA A 17 6.52 9.17 13.27
CA ALA A 17 7.76 9.17 12.48
C ALA A 17 7.51 8.78 11.01
N LEU A 18 6.61 7.83 10.76
CA LEU A 18 6.23 7.45 9.40
C LEU A 18 5.45 8.58 8.71
N SER A 19 4.56 9.26 9.43
CA SER A 19 3.85 10.43 8.91
C SER A 19 4.82 11.54 8.50
N GLU A 20 5.80 11.90 9.35
CA GLU A 20 6.84 12.88 9.03
C GLU A 20 7.62 12.46 7.77
N ARG A 21 8.07 11.21 7.72
CA ARG A 21 8.80 10.66 6.57
C ARG A 21 8.02 10.77 5.26
N LEU A 22 6.69 10.51 5.30
CA LEU A 22 5.83 10.62 4.14
C LEU A 22 5.63 12.08 3.74
N ILE A 23 5.38 12.97 4.70
CA ILE A 23 5.17 14.39 4.45
C ILE A 23 6.39 15.01 3.78
N ASP A 24 7.60 14.73 4.26
CA ASP A 24 8.85 15.23 3.66
C ASP A 24 8.94 14.81 2.17
N GLY A 25 8.61 13.56 1.87
CA GLY A 25 8.60 13.06 0.50
C GLY A 25 7.53 13.71 -0.39
N LEU A 26 6.34 13.93 0.17
CA LEU A 26 5.23 14.57 -0.54
C LEU A 26 5.50 16.07 -0.77
N VAL A 27 6.06 16.78 0.20
CA VAL A 27 6.49 18.20 0.05
C VAL A 27 7.52 18.30 -1.07
N ALA A 28 8.58 17.48 -1.03
CA ALA A 28 9.61 17.49 -2.07
C ALA A 28 9.03 17.19 -3.46
N ALA A 29 8.03 16.31 -3.55
CA ALA A 29 7.32 16.00 -4.78
C ALA A 29 6.52 17.21 -5.30
N ILE A 30 5.76 17.86 -4.43
CA ILE A 30 4.95 19.04 -4.75
C ILE A 30 5.86 20.18 -5.21
N ASP A 31 6.95 20.43 -4.50
CA ASP A 31 7.91 21.48 -4.85
C ASP A 31 8.56 21.24 -6.23
N ALA A 32 8.87 19.98 -6.53
CA ALA A 32 9.53 19.61 -7.77
C ALA A 32 8.60 19.54 -9.00
N ARG A 33 7.32 19.15 -8.80
CA ARG A 33 6.42 18.78 -9.90
C ARG A 33 5.00 19.37 -9.80
N GLY A 34 4.68 20.04 -8.71
CA GLY A 34 3.36 20.62 -8.46
C GLY A 34 2.33 19.64 -7.90
N GLU A 35 2.63 18.34 -7.86
CA GLU A 35 1.74 17.30 -7.36
C GLU A 35 2.51 16.13 -6.73
N ALA A 36 1.83 15.36 -5.90
CA ALA A 36 2.37 14.14 -5.30
C ALA A 36 1.35 13.00 -5.34
N ILE A 37 1.83 11.75 -5.35
CA ILE A 37 0.97 10.55 -5.39
C ILE A 37 1.38 9.59 -4.28
N LEU A 38 0.42 9.26 -3.41
CA LEU A 38 0.56 8.35 -2.28
C LEU A 38 -0.35 7.13 -2.46
N ALA A 39 0.21 5.92 -2.38
CA ALA A 39 -0.56 4.69 -2.30
C ALA A 39 -0.48 4.11 -0.86
N VAL A 40 -1.63 3.79 -0.27
CA VAL A 40 -1.73 3.31 1.11
C VAL A 40 -2.44 1.96 1.20
N SER A 41 -2.05 1.15 2.16
CA SER A 41 -2.76 -0.09 2.50
C SER A 41 -3.87 0.18 3.51
N GLY A 42 -4.89 -0.68 3.48
CA GLY A 42 -5.90 -0.74 4.52
C GLY A 42 -5.51 -1.63 5.70
N GLY A 43 -6.50 -2.03 6.49
CA GLY A 43 -6.32 -2.88 7.66
C GLY A 43 -6.20 -2.08 8.96
N ARG A 44 -5.89 -2.76 10.07
CA ARG A 44 -5.89 -2.14 11.42
C ARG A 44 -4.66 -1.27 11.69
N THR A 45 -3.51 -1.68 11.18
CA THR A 45 -2.21 -1.02 11.45
C THR A 45 -2.18 0.46 11.05
N PRO A 46 -2.66 0.89 9.85
CA PRO A 46 -2.47 2.27 9.41
C PRO A 46 -3.42 3.30 10.04
N ALA A 47 -4.28 2.92 10.98
CA ALA A 47 -5.27 3.84 11.56
C ALA A 47 -4.64 5.06 12.25
N GLY A 48 -3.57 4.86 13.03
CA GLY A 48 -2.84 5.94 13.69
C GLY A 48 -2.09 6.82 12.70
N LEU A 49 -1.41 6.21 11.72
CA LEU A 49 -0.77 6.92 10.61
C LEU A 49 -1.76 7.81 9.85
N PHE A 50 -2.96 7.30 9.53
CA PHE A 50 -3.98 8.07 8.82
C PHE A 50 -4.44 9.30 9.61
N LYS A 51 -4.56 9.16 10.94
CA LYS A 51 -4.85 10.29 11.81
C LYS A 51 -3.74 11.34 11.75
N CYS A 52 -2.47 10.96 11.89
CA CYS A 52 -1.33 11.87 11.81
C CYS A 52 -1.29 12.58 10.46
N LEU A 53 -1.43 11.86 9.34
CA LEU A 53 -1.45 12.45 8.01
C LEU A 53 -2.63 13.40 7.82
N SER A 54 -3.83 13.08 8.34
CA SER A 54 -5.00 13.95 8.19
C SER A 54 -4.83 15.33 8.84
N GLU A 55 -3.98 15.42 9.85
CA GLU A 55 -3.69 16.65 10.62
C GLU A 55 -2.45 17.39 10.11
N ALA A 56 -1.67 16.78 9.21
CA ALA A 56 -0.41 17.32 8.75
C ALA A 56 -0.56 18.66 8.02
N PRO A 57 0.39 19.60 8.20
CA PRO A 57 0.37 20.91 7.53
C PRO A 57 0.91 20.80 6.10
N LEU A 58 0.16 20.12 5.21
CA LEU A 58 0.49 19.91 3.80
C LEU A 58 -0.65 20.44 2.91
N ASP A 59 -0.32 20.98 1.74
CA ASP A 59 -1.29 21.33 0.73
C ASP A 59 -1.83 20.05 0.04
N PHE A 60 -2.79 19.42 0.66
CA PHE A 60 -3.38 18.19 0.19
C PHE A 60 -4.20 18.35 -1.11
N SER A 61 -4.52 19.55 -1.56
CA SER A 61 -5.14 19.76 -2.87
C SER A 61 -4.23 19.31 -4.02
N LYS A 62 -2.93 19.21 -3.76
CA LYS A 62 -1.89 18.73 -4.68
C LYS A 62 -1.53 17.26 -4.49
N VAL A 63 -2.21 16.56 -3.57
CA VAL A 63 -1.93 15.15 -3.27
C VAL A 63 -3.03 14.26 -3.83
N MET A 64 -2.62 13.29 -4.63
CA MET A 64 -3.45 12.17 -5.06
C MET A 64 -3.21 10.99 -4.12
N ILE A 65 -4.27 10.43 -3.57
CA ILE A 65 -4.23 9.25 -2.71
C ILE A 65 -4.94 8.09 -3.40
N THR A 66 -4.36 6.90 -3.32
CA THR A 66 -4.99 5.66 -3.76
C THR A 66 -4.70 4.52 -2.79
N LEU A 67 -5.30 3.38 -3.02
CA LEU A 67 -5.10 2.15 -2.26
C LEU A 67 -4.07 1.23 -2.95
N THR A 68 -3.37 0.41 -2.17
CA THR A 68 -2.54 -0.69 -2.71
C THR A 68 -3.40 -1.88 -3.11
N ASP A 69 -4.52 -2.07 -2.42
CA ASP A 69 -5.53 -3.09 -2.69
C ASP A 69 -6.89 -2.73 -2.08
N GLU A 70 -7.94 -3.34 -2.59
CA GLU A 70 -9.30 -3.17 -2.07
C GLU A 70 -10.06 -4.50 -2.09
N ARG A 71 -10.98 -4.64 -1.13
CA ARG A 71 -11.94 -5.73 -1.09
C ARG A 71 -13.09 -5.41 -2.03
N CYS A 72 -13.49 -6.38 -2.87
CA CYS A 72 -14.61 -6.21 -3.80
C CYS A 72 -15.96 -6.27 -3.04
N VAL A 73 -16.18 -5.29 -2.18
CA VAL A 73 -17.39 -5.11 -1.36
C VAL A 73 -17.93 -3.69 -1.53
N PRO A 74 -19.22 -3.41 -1.23
CA PRO A 74 -19.73 -2.05 -1.24
C PRO A 74 -18.95 -1.11 -0.32
N LEU A 75 -18.94 0.19 -0.63
CA LEU A 75 -18.19 1.21 0.12
C LEU A 75 -18.56 1.25 1.61
N ASP A 76 -19.82 1.03 1.94
CA ASP A 76 -20.35 1.02 3.32
C ASP A 76 -20.08 -0.28 4.09
N HIS A 77 -19.46 -1.28 3.44
CA HIS A 77 -19.09 -2.53 4.07
C HIS A 77 -17.91 -2.31 5.05
N PRO A 78 -17.94 -2.90 6.26
CA PRO A 78 -16.88 -2.71 7.27
C PRO A 78 -15.47 -3.15 6.80
N ASP A 79 -15.39 -4.04 5.81
CA ASP A 79 -14.14 -4.50 5.24
C ASP A 79 -13.64 -3.62 4.07
N SER A 80 -14.33 -2.54 3.68
CA SER A 80 -13.86 -1.64 2.64
C SER A 80 -12.66 -0.81 3.11
N ASN A 81 -11.55 -0.89 2.37
CA ASN A 81 -10.38 -0.05 2.59
C ASN A 81 -10.67 1.42 2.21
N ALA A 82 -11.47 1.65 1.17
CA ALA A 82 -11.88 2.98 0.76
C ALA A 82 -12.69 3.67 1.86
N GLN A 83 -13.67 2.97 2.48
CA GLN A 83 -14.40 3.50 3.63
C GLN A 83 -13.45 3.90 4.77
N MET A 84 -12.46 3.07 5.07
CA MET A 84 -11.48 3.38 6.11
C MET A 84 -10.67 4.62 5.77
N VAL A 85 -10.19 4.76 4.52
CA VAL A 85 -9.45 5.92 4.05
C VAL A 85 -10.33 7.18 4.13
N GLU A 86 -11.57 7.12 3.66
CA GLU A 86 -12.50 8.26 3.75
C GLU A 86 -12.75 8.67 5.20
N ARG A 87 -12.93 7.72 6.09
CA ARG A 87 -13.25 7.98 7.50
C ARG A 87 -12.06 8.47 8.32
N LEU A 88 -10.83 8.00 8.05
CA LEU A 88 -9.67 8.27 8.90
C LEU A 88 -8.64 9.19 8.27
N LEU A 89 -8.39 9.07 6.96
CA LEU A 89 -7.35 9.83 6.26
C LEU A 89 -7.91 11.08 5.59
N LEU A 90 -9.00 10.96 4.81
CA LEU A 90 -9.58 12.08 4.07
C LEU A 90 -10.43 12.99 4.99
N GLN A 91 -9.81 13.37 6.10
CA GLN A 91 -10.38 14.26 7.11
C GLN A 91 -9.51 15.52 7.25
N ARG A 92 -10.00 16.53 7.93
CA ARG A 92 -9.25 17.76 8.25
C ARG A 92 -8.50 18.33 7.03
N ASN A 93 -7.18 18.44 7.11
CA ASN A 93 -6.33 18.99 6.04
C ASN A 93 -6.32 18.06 4.81
N ALA A 94 -6.28 16.75 5.00
CA ALA A 94 -6.24 15.77 3.92
C ALA A 94 -7.59 15.59 3.19
N LYS A 95 -8.69 16.23 3.64
CA LYS A 95 -9.99 16.22 2.95
C LYS A 95 -9.91 16.78 1.53
N GLN A 96 -8.92 17.62 1.24
CA GLN A 96 -8.76 18.23 -0.09
C GLN A 96 -8.03 17.31 -1.09
N SER A 97 -7.55 16.16 -0.66
CA SER A 97 -6.86 15.20 -1.54
C SER A 97 -7.79 14.67 -2.62
N ARG A 98 -7.23 14.42 -3.80
CA ARG A 98 -7.90 13.64 -4.83
C ARG A 98 -7.76 12.16 -4.50
N PHE A 99 -8.87 11.48 -4.24
CA PHE A 99 -8.87 10.04 -3.97
C PHE A 99 -9.25 9.23 -5.22
N ILE A 100 -8.49 8.16 -5.49
CA ILE A 100 -8.77 7.17 -6.54
C ILE A 100 -9.07 5.83 -5.85
N PRO A 101 -10.34 5.45 -5.72
CA PRO A 101 -10.72 4.13 -5.21
C PRO A 101 -10.37 3.05 -6.23
N LEU A 102 -10.12 1.83 -5.75
CA LEU A 102 -9.85 0.66 -6.62
C LEU A 102 -11.10 -0.17 -6.93
N TYR A 103 -12.21 0.04 -6.23
CA TYR A 103 -13.42 -0.74 -6.45
C TYR A 103 -14.67 0.11 -6.29
N ASP A 104 -15.62 -0.13 -7.20
CA ASP A 104 -17.00 0.37 -7.16
C ASP A 104 -17.94 -0.82 -7.40
N SER A 105 -18.82 -1.08 -6.43
CA SER A 105 -19.77 -2.19 -6.50
C SER A 105 -20.86 -2.04 -7.58
N ALA A 106 -21.03 -0.83 -8.13
CA ALA A 106 -21.97 -0.56 -9.21
C ALA A 106 -21.42 -0.96 -10.60
N MET A 107 -20.12 -1.26 -10.70
CA MET A 107 -19.47 -1.60 -11.95
C MET A 107 -19.17 -3.10 -12.06
N ASP A 108 -19.13 -3.60 -13.30
CA ASP A 108 -18.57 -4.93 -13.58
C ASP A 108 -17.08 -4.96 -13.24
N ARG A 109 -16.64 -5.99 -12.51
CA ARG A 109 -15.26 -6.10 -12.01
C ARG A 109 -14.22 -6.15 -13.12
N ALA A 110 -14.51 -6.85 -14.23
CA ALA A 110 -13.54 -6.96 -15.33
C ALA A 110 -13.42 -5.63 -16.08
N ALA A 111 -14.55 -4.98 -16.36
CA ALA A 111 -14.57 -3.66 -16.98
C ALA A 111 -13.87 -2.61 -16.11
N GLN A 112 -14.10 -2.64 -14.79
CA GLN A 112 -13.43 -1.75 -13.85
C GLN A 112 -11.92 -2.00 -13.80
N CYS A 113 -11.48 -3.26 -13.76
CA CYS A 113 -10.07 -3.63 -13.79
C CYS A 113 -9.38 -3.09 -15.07
N GLN A 114 -10.03 -3.20 -16.23
CA GLN A 114 -9.52 -2.62 -17.49
C GLN A 114 -9.40 -1.10 -17.43
N SER A 115 -10.44 -0.42 -16.93
CA SER A 115 -10.44 1.04 -16.77
C SER A 115 -9.32 1.51 -15.84
N LEU A 116 -9.15 0.85 -14.70
CA LEU A 116 -8.09 1.14 -13.74
C LEU A 116 -6.70 0.89 -14.34
N ASN A 117 -6.51 -0.17 -15.12
CA ASN A 117 -5.25 -0.42 -15.82
C ASN A 117 -4.88 0.74 -16.75
N LEU A 118 -5.84 1.24 -17.55
CA LEU A 118 -5.61 2.39 -18.43
C LEU A 118 -5.28 3.66 -17.61
N GLN A 119 -5.96 3.86 -16.49
CA GLN A 119 -5.72 5.02 -15.62
C GLN A 119 -4.35 4.94 -14.95
N PHE A 120 -4.02 3.83 -14.28
CA PHE A 120 -2.78 3.69 -13.52
C PHE A 120 -1.53 3.63 -14.41
N ASN A 121 -1.65 3.14 -15.65
CA ASN A 121 -0.54 3.15 -16.61
C ASN A 121 -0.20 4.56 -17.12
N ARG A 122 -1.14 5.51 -17.02
CA ARG A 122 -0.91 6.92 -17.36
C ARG A 122 -0.39 7.75 -16.19
N LEU A 123 -0.56 7.26 -14.96
CA LEU A 123 -0.03 7.95 -13.77
C LEU A 123 1.49 7.85 -13.74
N PRO A 124 2.18 8.90 -13.29
CA PRO A 124 3.61 8.84 -13.01
C PRO A 124 3.90 7.80 -11.91
N ILE A 125 5.18 7.64 -11.58
CA ILE A 125 5.58 6.79 -10.45
C ILE A 125 5.02 7.37 -9.15
N PHE A 126 4.70 6.51 -8.20
CA PHE A 126 4.27 6.95 -6.87
C PHE A 126 5.41 7.68 -6.15
N ASP A 127 5.10 8.69 -5.35
CA ASP A 127 6.08 9.31 -4.46
C ASP A 127 6.33 8.46 -3.23
N ALA A 128 5.28 7.80 -2.73
CA ALA A 128 5.41 6.76 -1.73
C ALA A 128 4.36 5.66 -1.90
N VAL A 129 4.75 4.44 -1.58
CA VAL A 129 3.88 3.28 -1.41
C VAL A 129 4.06 2.76 0.01
N VAL A 130 2.97 2.72 0.77
CA VAL A 130 2.94 2.16 2.13
C VAL A 130 2.22 0.81 2.09
N LEU A 131 2.97 -0.24 2.31
CA LEU A 131 2.51 -1.62 2.36
C LEU A 131 2.32 -2.08 3.80
N GLY A 132 1.35 -2.95 4.03
CA GLY A 132 1.26 -3.79 5.23
C GLY A 132 1.76 -5.20 4.95
N MET A 133 1.78 -6.05 5.98
CA MET A 133 2.12 -7.46 5.87
C MET A 133 1.17 -8.31 6.72
N GLY A 134 0.66 -9.41 6.15
CA GLY A 134 -0.04 -10.46 6.89
C GLY A 134 0.90 -11.46 7.56
N LEU A 135 0.38 -12.27 8.48
CA LEU A 135 1.14 -13.35 9.12
C LEU A 135 1.47 -14.51 8.17
N ASP A 136 0.83 -14.57 7.02
CA ASP A 136 1.12 -15.48 5.92
C ASP A 136 2.11 -14.88 4.89
N GLY A 137 2.66 -13.70 5.18
CA GLY A 137 3.60 -13.00 4.32
C GLY A 137 2.98 -12.34 3.09
N HIS A 138 1.64 -12.25 2.99
CA HIS A 138 1.02 -11.44 1.95
C HIS A 138 1.27 -9.95 2.17
N THR A 139 1.28 -9.19 1.09
CA THR A 139 1.27 -7.72 1.09
C THR A 139 0.35 -7.21 -0.01
N ALA A 140 -0.29 -6.05 0.17
CA ALA A 140 -1.46 -5.68 -0.63
C ALA A 140 -2.44 -6.87 -0.67
N SER A 141 -2.93 -7.28 -1.83
CA SER A 141 -3.68 -8.54 -1.95
C SER A 141 -2.93 -9.62 -2.74
N LEU A 142 -1.60 -9.64 -2.63
CA LEU A 142 -0.73 -10.67 -3.17
C LEU A 142 -0.63 -11.82 -2.15
N PHE A 143 -1.61 -12.74 -2.17
CA PHE A 143 -1.72 -13.84 -1.20
C PHE A 143 -0.97 -15.09 -1.68
N PRO A 144 -0.23 -15.79 -0.79
CA PRO A 144 0.38 -17.08 -1.11
C PRO A 144 -0.65 -18.06 -1.70
N GLY A 145 -0.30 -18.71 -2.80
CA GLY A 145 -1.14 -19.71 -3.45
C GLY A 145 -2.41 -19.19 -4.14
N ALA A 146 -2.73 -17.89 -4.06
CA ALA A 146 -3.93 -17.36 -4.68
C ALA A 146 -3.91 -17.49 -6.21
N THR A 147 -5.06 -17.75 -6.81
CA THR A 147 -5.22 -17.72 -8.26
C THR A 147 -4.90 -16.33 -8.78
N GLY A 148 -4.02 -16.25 -9.78
CA GLY A 148 -3.55 -14.98 -10.36
C GLY A 148 -2.30 -14.40 -9.69
N LEU A 149 -1.82 -14.93 -8.54
CA LEU A 149 -0.62 -14.44 -7.89
C LEU A 149 0.61 -14.42 -8.82
N PRO A 150 0.95 -15.47 -9.61
CA PRO A 150 2.11 -15.44 -10.49
C PRO A 150 2.07 -14.27 -11.47
N ALA A 151 0.92 -14.00 -12.08
CA ALA A 151 0.74 -12.87 -13.00
C ALA A 151 0.82 -11.51 -12.29
N ALA A 152 0.26 -11.41 -11.07
CA ALA A 152 0.33 -10.19 -10.26
C ALA A 152 1.75 -9.88 -9.74
N MET A 153 2.61 -10.89 -9.62
CA MET A 153 4.01 -10.80 -9.20
C MET A 153 5.00 -10.67 -10.37
N ASP A 154 4.54 -10.77 -11.62
CA ASP A 154 5.39 -10.62 -12.80
C ASP A 154 5.82 -9.17 -13.00
N LEU A 155 7.12 -8.90 -12.79
CA LEU A 155 7.70 -7.57 -12.91
C LEU A 155 7.85 -7.12 -14.36
N SER A 156 7.74 -8.01 -15.33
CA SER A 156 7.77 -7.69 -16.77
C SER A 156 6.41 -7.26 -17.32
N SER A 157 5.34 -7.43 -16.53
CA SER A 157 3.97 -7.12 -16.93
C SER A 157 3.69 -5.61 -16.94
N ASP A 158 2.98 -5.15 -17.97
CA ASP A 158 2.42 -3.79 -18.01
C ASP A 158 1.06 -3.67 -17.30
N THR A 159 0.56 -4.77 -16.70
CA THR A 159 -0.67 -4.76 -15.93
C THR A 159 -0.45 -4.03 -14.61
N ALA A 160 -1.19 -2.96 -14.38
CA ALA A 160 -1.10 -2.17 -13.15
C ALA A 160 -2.03 -2.66 -12.05
N VAL A 161 -3.24 -3.14 -12.42
CA VAL A 161 -4.30 -3.58 -11.52
C VAL A 161 -4.81 -4.94 -11.96
N THR A 162 -5.06 -5.83 -11.00
CA THR A 162 -5.61 -7.17 -11.28
C THR A 162 -6.58 -7.61 -10.18
N LEU A 163 -7.39 -8.63 -10.53
CA LEU A 163 -8.27 -9.31 -9.59
C LEU A 163 -7.55 -10.52 -8.99
N ILE A 164 -7.63 -10.66 -7.68
CA ILE A 164 -7.11 -11.80 -6.92
C ILE A 164 -8.27 -12.45 -6.14
N GLN A 165 -8.31 -13.77 -6.18
CA GLN A 165 -9.18 -14.56 -5.31
C GLN A 165 -8.32 -15.27 -4.26
N PRO A 166 -8.30 -14.77 -3.00
CA PRO A 166 -7.60 -15.45 -1.92
C PRO A 166 -8.16 -16.85 -1.68
N LEU A 167 -7.33 -17.77 -1.20
CA LEU A 167 -7.77 -19.12 -0.82
C LEU A 167 -8.48 -19.14 0.53
N THR A 168 -8.02 -18.34 1.49
CA THR A 168 -8.44 -18.40 2.89
C THR A 168 -9.10 -17.11 3.40
N ALA A 169 -8.84 -15.96 2.76
CA ALA A 169 -9.46 -14.70 3.16
C ALA A 169 -10.81 -14.49 2.45
N PRO A 170 -11.79 -13.85 3.12
CA PRO A 170 -13.07 -13.52 2.49
C PRO A 170 -12.87 -12.49 1.38
N HIS A 171 -13.81 -12.43 0.46
CA HIS A 171 -13.94 -11.49 -0.64
C HIS A 171 -12.85 -11.60 -1.72
N ALA A 172 -13.25 -11.41 -2.97
CA ALA A 172 -12.34 -11.11 -4.06
C ALA A 172 -11.64 -9.75 -3.82
N ARG A 173 -10.50 -9.55 -4.45
CA ARG A 173 -9.66 -8.36 -4.26
C ARG A 173 -9.36 -7.69 -5.60
N MET A 174 -9.40 -6.36 -5.61
CA MET A 174 -8.73 -5.56 -6.62
C MET A 174 -7.38 -5.14 -6.03
N THR A 175 -6.27 -5.38 -6.71
CA THR A 175 -4.92 -5.07 -6.18
C THR A 175 -4.04 -4.44 -7.24
N LEU A 176 -3.18 -3.52 -6.82
CA LEU A 176 -2.05 -3.13 -7.65
C LEU A 176 -1.10 -4.33 -7.78
N THR A 177 -0.52 -4.50 -8.98
CA THR A 177 0.49 -5.54 -9.23
C THR A 177 1.84 -5.16 -8.61
N ALA A 178 2.72 -6.15 -8.42
CA ALA A 178 4.07 -5.90 -7.93
C ALA A 178 4.83 -4.93 -8.85
N ALA A 179 4.71 -5.08 -10.17
CA ALA A 179 5.31 -4.18 -11.15
C ALA A 179 4.85 -2.72 -10.97
N ARG A 180 3.56 -2.50 -10.66
CA ARG A 180 3.05 -1.14 -10.43
C ARG A 180 3.44 -0.58 -9.06
N LEU A 181 3.38 -1.40 -8.01
CA LEU A 181 3.77 -1.01 -6.65
C LEU A 181 5.25 -0.61 -6.57
N LEU A 182 6.11 -1.30 -7.32
CA LEU A 182 7.55 -1.00 -7.37
C LEU A 182 7.90 0.23 -8.20
N LYS A 183 6.98 0.77 -9.01
CA LYS A 183 7.13 2.08 -9.66
C LYS A 183 6.89 3.21 -8.63
N THR A 184 7.78 3.31 -7.65
CA THR A 184 7.71 4.29 -6.55
C THR A 184 9.07 4.88 -6.21
N ARG A 185 9.10 6.08 -5.60
CA ARG A 185 10.32 6.73 -5.07
C ARG A 185 10.64 6.25 -3.66
N ALA A 186 9.62 5.98 -2.85
CA ALA A 186 9.77 5.43 -1.52
C ALA A 186 8.87 4.19 -1.37
N LEU A 187 9.47 3.08 -0.97
CA LEU A 187 8.77 1.83 -0.68
C LEU A 187 8.86 1.58 0.82
N ILE A 188 7.73 1.59 1.48
CA ILE A 188 7.65 1.51 2.95
C ILE A 188 6.81 0.31 3.34
N LEU A 189 7.29 -0.45 4.32
CA LEU A 189 6.55 -1.52 4.96
C LEU A 189 6.21 -1.09 6.39
N HIS A 190 4.94 -0.94 6.69
CA HIS A 190 4.39 -0.55 7.99
C HIS A 190 3.87 -1.79 8.72
N VAL A 191 4.56 -2.19 9.80
CA VAL A 191 4.33 -3.46 10.49
C VAL A 191 4.28 -3.26 12.00
N THR A 192 3.33 -3.94 12.67
CA THR A 192 3.25 -3.96 14.13
C THR A 192 3.14 -5.41 14.64
N GLY A 193 3.75 -5.67 15.79
CA GLY A 193 3.72 -6.95 16.49
C GLY A 193 4.94 -7.83 16.24
N ASP A 194 5.33 -8.58 17.30
CA ASP A 194 6.54 -9.44 17.32
C ASP A 194 6.45 -10.63 16.36
N GLU A 195 5.27 -11.20 16.18
CA GLU A 195 5.06 -12.31 15.25
C GLU A 195 5.39 -11.90 13.82
N LYS A 196 5.02 -10.68 13.42
CA LYS A 196 5.35 -10.15 12.10
C LYS A 196 6.82 -9.80 11.96
N LEU A 197 7.47 -9.32 13.02
CA LEU A 197 8.93 -9.13 13.02
C LEU A 197 9.66 -10.46 12.84
N SER A 198 9.19 -11.50 13.53
CA SER A 198 9.75 -12.85 13.40
C SER A 198 9.62 -13.37 11.96
N LEU A 199 8.45 -13.25 11.37
CA LEU A 199 8.22 -13.60 9.96
C LEU A 199 9.10 -12.77 9.01
N LEU A 200 9.23 -11.46 9.25
CA LEU A 200 10.08 -10.58 8.45
C LEU A 200 11.53 -11.06 8.45
N ASN A 201 12.05 -11.49 9.60
CA ASN A 201 13.40 -12.04 9.73
C ASN A 201 13.55 -13.39 9.01
N GLU A 202 12.54 -14.25 9.05
CA GLU A 202 12.50 -15.51 8.29
C GLU A 202 12.55 -15.25 6.78
N VAL A 203 11.71 -14.33 6.29
CA VAL A 203 11.69 -13.97 4.86
C VAL A 203 13.04 -13.40 4.41
N ARG A 204 13.69 -12.58 5.23
CA ARG A 204 15.03 -12.05 4.96
C ARG A 204 16.12 -13.12 4.91
N ALA A 205 15.95 -14.19 5.67
CA ALA A 205 16.91 -15.32 5.68
C ALA A 205 16.86 -16.17 4.41
N GLY A 206 15.94 -15.93 3.47
CA GLY A 206 15.94 -16.52 2.13
C GLY A 206 14.69 -17.32 1.77
N ALA A 207 13.58 -17.15 2.47
CA ALA A 207 12.32 -17.75 2.05
C ALA A 207 11.86 -17.18 0.69
N GLY A 208 11.34 -18.04 -0.19
CA GLY A 208 10.99 -17.67 -1.55
C GLY A 208 9.81 -16.68 -1.64
N ALA A 209 9.85 -15.75 -2.59
CA ALA A 209 8.82 -14.74 -2.79
C ALA A 209 7.43 -15.32 -3.15
N MET A 210 7.36 -16.53 -3.67
CA MET A 210 6.07 -17.21 -3.91
C MET A 210 5.47 -17.79 -2.63
N GLN A 211 6.30 -18.14 -1.66
CA GLN A 211 5.86 -18.56 -0.32
C GLN A 211 5.45 -17.35 0.52
N TYR A 212 6.23 -16.26 0.43
CA TYR A 212 5.97 -15.00 1.13
C TYR A 212 6.08 -13.83 0.15
N PRO A 213 4.97 -13.39 -0.46
CA PRO A 213 5.00 -12.34 -1.50
C PRO A 213 5.68 -11.03 -1.07
N VAL A 214 5.64 -10.67 0.22
CA VAL A 214 6.37 -9.52 0.76
C VAL A 214 7.88 -9.61 0.48
N GLY A 215 8.44 -10.82 0.37
CA GLY A 215 9.86 -11.06 0.09
C GLY A 215 10.33 -10.42 -1.22
N LEU A 216 9.47 -10.34 -2.23
CA LEU A 216 9.78 -9.64 -3.47
C LEU A 216 10.11 -8.16 -3.22
N PHE A 217 9.35 -7.51 -2.37
CA PHE A 217 9.52 -6.09 -2.03
C PHE A 217 10.75 -5.88 -1.14
N LEU A 218 11.00 -6.78 -0.19
CA LEU A 218 12.19 -6.72 0.68
C LEU A 218 13.50 -6.94 -0.07
N ALA A 219 13.45 -7.63 -1.21
CA ALA A 219 14.62 -7.89 -2.05
C ALA A 219 15.04 -6.70 -2.92
N GLN A 220 14.23 -5.62 -2.96
CA GLN A 220 14.51 -4.46 -3.81
C GLN A 220 15.70 -3.64 -3.28
N ASN A 221 16.47 -3.07 -4.21
CA ASN A 221 17.58 -2.17 -3.91
C ASN A 221 17.36 -0.73 -4.38
N ALA A 222 16.40 -0.53 -5.29
CA ALA A 222 16.08 0.78 -5.86
C ALA A 222 14.58 0.90 -6.20
N PRO A 223 13.76 1.51 -5.32
CA PRO A 223 14.14 1.95 -3.97
C PRO A 223 14.35 0.76 -3.01
N ALA A 224 15.25 0.91 -2.05
CA ALA A 224 15.34 0.00 -0.93
C ALA A 224 14.08 0.12 -0.06
N THR A 225 13.60 -1.02 0.49
CA THR A 225 12.42 -1.00 1.36
C THR A 225 12.79 -0.45 2.74
N GLU A 226 12.11 0.61 3.16
CA GLU A 226 12.14 1.11 4.53
C GLU A 226 11.09 0.34 5.34
N VAL A 227 11.50 -0.34 6.41
CA VAL A 227 10.58 -1.04 7.31
C VAL A 227 10.42 -0.24 8.58
N PHE A 228 9.19 0.16 8.90
CA PHE A 228 8.80 0.78 10.16
C PHE A 228 8.10 -0.27 11.00
N TRP A 229 8.70 -0.62 12.15
CA TRP A 229 8.19 -1.64 13.04
C TRP A 229 8.04 -1.13 14.48
N ALA A 230 6.97 -1.58 15.17
CA ALA A 230 6.76 -1.47 16.61
C ALA A 230 6.10 -2.75 17.14
N PRO A 231 6.28 -3.10 18.43
CA PRO A 231 5.64 -4.23 19.08
C PRO A 231 4.12 -4.12 19.16
#